data_7556dea57cb1ba3b7abed6a25353cfb1
#
_entry.id   7556dea57cb1ba3b7abed6a25353cfb1
#
_cell.length_a   1.000
_cell.length_b   1.000
_cell.length_c   1.000
_cell.angle_alpha   90.00
_cell.angle_beta   90.00
_cell.angle_gamma   90.00
#
_symmetry.space_group_name_H-M   'P 1'
#
loop_
_entity.id
_entity.type
_entity.pdbx_description
1 polymer ?
#
loop_
_entity_poly.entity_id
_entity_poly.type
_entity_poly.pdbx_seq_one_letter_code
_entity_poly.pdbx_strand_id
1 'polypeptide(L)'
;IYPKTFKWTGWHPNCRCYQVPVLATHGELDKMLDNILDGKSPDNVECSGEVTAMPNRIVRWARENAERMEKAKSAGTLPYFYKDNEQGITDALNGYRPVRKPLSNETKERRKVIRRLAVDALVGKEIALSQIGLTATMSNRSVKEWLNQPFSDVGAKNEALLDLQSLLDNSVYRGSGADEHMATATMHLFETEIGGNKCWIIVRHFHDGTCLIWSVSDNPSILNNIE
;
A
#
# COMPACT_ATOMS: atom_id res chain seq x y z
N ILE A 1 -2.06 -0.28 -11.56
CA ILE A 1 -3.09 0.74 -11.81
C ILE A 1 -2.37 2.03 -12.21
N TYR A 2 -2.94 2.80 -13.13
CA TYR A 2 -2.41 4.06 -13.66
C TYR A 2 -3.44 5.16 -13.44
N PRO A 3 -3.02 6.44 -13.30
CA PRO A 3 -3.95 7.55 -13.20
C PRO A 3 -4.78 7.71 -14.49
N LYS A 4 -5.97 8.30 -14.38
CA LYS A 4 -6.85 8.59 -15.54
C LYS A 4 -6.15 9.43 -16.61
N THR A 5 -5.19 10.25 -16.23
CA THR A 5 -4.39 11.07 -17.14
C THR A 5 -3.34 10.31 -17.92
N PHE A 6 -3.07 9.04 -17.53
CA PHE A 6 -2.12 8.19 -18.25
C PHE A 6 -2.64 7.81 -19.62
N LYS A 7 -1.94 8.21 -20.65
CA LYS A 7 -2.29 7.90 -22.03
C LYS A 7 -1.67 6.57 -22.43
N TRP A 8 -2.45 5.73 -23.06
CA TRP A 8 -2.02 4.41 -23.50
C TRP A 8 -2.18 4.25 -24.99
N THR A 9 -1.07 4.26 -25.72
CA THR A 9 -1.00 3.98 -27.15
C THR A 9 -0.20 2.71 -27.46
N GLY A 10 0.16 1.96 -26.41
CA GLY A 10 1.00 0.76 -26.48
C GLY A 10 2.45 1.02 -26.04
N TRP A 11 3.19 -0.06 -25.82
CA TRP A 11 4.61 0.00 -25.43
C TRP A 11 5.55 0.10 -26.63
N HIS A 12 5.15 -0.47 -27.75
CA HIS A 12 5.92 -0.58 -28.98
C HIS A 12 4.98 -0.79 -30.18
N PRO A 13 5.46 -0.63 -31.42
CA PRO A 13 4.69 -1.02 -32.59
C PRO A 13 4.22 -2.47 -32.48
N ASN A 14 2.96 -2.73 -32.85
CA ASN A 14 2.30 -4.03 -32.73
C ASN A 14 2.07 -4.52 -31.28
N CYS A 15 2.04 -3.62 -30.29
CA CYS A 15 1.68 -3.97 -28.91
C CYS A 15 0.23 -4.48 -28.87
N ARG A 16 0.03 -5.66 -28.24
CA ARG A 16 -1.31 -6.27 -28.03
C ARG A 16 -1.86 -6.02 -26.63
N CYS A 17 -1.17 -5.20 -25.83
CA CYS A 17 -1.66 -4.83 -24.51
C CYS A 17 -2.84 -3.85 -24.64
N TYR A 18 -3.78 -3.93 -23.72
CA TYR A 18 -4.93 -3.04 -23.64
C TYR A 18 -5.13 -2.56 -22.21
N GLN A 19 -5.79 -1.43 -22.06
CA GLN A 19 -6.20 -0.91 -20.76
C GLN A 19 -7.52 -1.57 -20.34
N VAL A 20 -7.60 -1.92 -19.07
CA VAL A 20 -8.84 -2.32 -18.41
C VAL A 20 -9.20 -1.23 -17.43
N PRO A 21 -10.35 -0.57 -17.54
CA PRO A 21 -10.77 0.43 -16.57
C PRO A 21 -11.04 -0.24 -15.23
N VAL A 22 -10.60 0.39 -14.16
CA VAL A 22 -11.05 0.06 -12.81
C VAL A 22 -12.37 0.79 -12.60
N LEU A 23 -13.44 0.03 -12.48
CA LEU A 23 -14.77 0.57 -12.31
C LEU A 23 -14.98 1.05 -10.87
N ALA A 24 -15.83 2.05 -10.70
CA ALA A 24 -16.32 2.47 -9.41
C ALA A 24 -17.11 1.33 -8.73
N THR A 25 -17.07 1.28 -7.43
CA THR A 25 -17.89 0.35 -6.64
C THR A 25 -19.39 0.70 -6.75
N HIS A 26 -20.27 -0.23 -6.41
CA HIS A 26 -21.73 0.05 -6.41
C HIS A 26 -22.08 1.27 -5.56
N GLY A 27 -21.51 1.39 -4.34
CA GLY A 27 -21.78 2.53 -3.48
C GLY A 27 -21.22 3.87 -4.00
N GLU A 28 -20.16 3.86 -4.81
CA GLU A 28 -19.67 5.05 -5.50
C GLU A 28 -20.57 5.42 -6.68
N LEU A 29 -21.06 4.42 -7.41
CA LEU A 29 -22.04 4.62 -8.50
C LEU A 29 -23.36 5.19 -7.97
N ASP A 30 -23.86 4.70 -6.85
CA ASP A 30 -25.05 5.24 -6.20
C ASP A 30 -24.89 6.71 -5.85
N LYS A 31 -23.74 7.09 -5.25
CA LYS A 31 -23.43 8.49 -4.96
C LYS A 31 -23.29 9.36 -6.22
N MET A 32 -22.76 8.80 -7.32
CA MET A 32 -22.70 9.51 -8.60
C MET A 32 -24.11 9.75 -9.15
N LEU A 33 -25.00 8.77 -9.05
CA LEU A 33 -26.41 8.91 -9.45
C LEU A 33 -27.12 9.94 -8.60
N ASP A 34 -26.96 9.93 -7.29
CA ASP A 34 -27.53 10.93 -6.38
C ASP A 34 -27.06 12.33 -6.75
N ASN A 35 -25.75 12.51 -7.04
CA ASN A 35 -25.23 13.79 -7.51
C ASN A 35 -25.90 14.24 -8.81
N ILE A 36 -26.08 13.35 -9.78
CA ILE A 36 -26.77 13.67 -11.04
C ILE A 36 -28.21 14.09 -10.79
N LEU A 37 -28.94 13.37 -9.94
CA LEU A 37 -30.32 13.69 -9.57
C LEU A 37 -30.41 15.05 -8.87
N ASP A 38 -29.41 15.41 -8.09
CA ASP A 38 -29.28 16.71 -7.42
C ASP A 38 -28.78 17.84 -8.34
N GLY A 39 -28.53 17.58 -9.64
CA GLY A 39 -27.96 18.55 -10.59
C GLY A 39 -26.48 18.85 -10.36
N LYS A 40 -25.76 18.00 -9.63
CA LYS A 40 -24.31 18.09 -9.37
C LYS A 40 -23.54 17.22 -10.35
N SER A 41 -22.22 17.50 -10.50
CA SER A 41 -21.34 16.64 -11.32
C SER A 41 -21.09 15.29 -10.63
N PRO A 42 -21.19 14.17 -11.36
CA PRO A 42 -20.77 12.87 -10.85
C PRO A 42 -19.27 12.81 -10.51
N ASP A 43 -18.44 13.66 -11.13
CA ASP A 43 -17.00 13.75 -10.87
C ASP A 43 -16.65 14.26 -9.48
N ASN A 44 -17.63 14.77 -8.72
CA ASN A 44 -17.45 15.18 -7.32
C ASN A 44 -17.36 13.99 -6.35
N VAL A 45 -17.60 12.77 -6.82
CA VAL A 45 -17.44 11.55 -6.00
C VAL A 45 -15.99 11.10 -6.04
N GLU A 46 -15.33 11.11 -4.88
CA GLU A 46 -13.99 10.50 -4.74
C GLU A 46 -14.13 8.97 -4.80
N CYS A 47 -13.58 8.35 -5.83
CA CYS A 47 -13.57 6.89 -5.97
C CYS A 47 -12.36 6.30 -5.26
N SER A 48 -12.59 5.27 -4.45
CA SER A 48 -11.55 4.58 -3.66
C SER A 48 -10.45 3.93 -4.53
N GLY A 49 -10.79 3.53 -5.74
CA GLY A 49 -9.86 2.97 -6.72
C GLY A 49 -9.12 4.00 -7.56
N GLU A 50 -9.36 5.31 -7.36
CA GLU A 50 -8.74 6.34 -8.17
C GLU A 50 -7.26 6.56 -7.80
N VAL A 51 -6.42 6.46 -8.80
CA VAL A 51 -4.97 6.70 -8.68
C VAL A 51 -4.65 8.00 -9.41
N THR A 52 -4.08 8.95 -8.68
CA THR A 52 -3.69 10.28 -9.21
C THR A 52 -2.21 10.38 -9.54
N ALA A 53 -1.39 9.45 -9.05
CA ALA A 53 0.05 9.46 -9.22
C ALA A 53 0.54 8.36 -10.16
N MET A 54 1.65 8.62 -10.86
CA MET A 54 2.36 7.60 -11.62
C MET A 54 2.82 6.45 -10.73
N PRO A 55 2.64 5.20 -11.13
CA PRO A 55 3.12 4.05 -10.37
C PRO A 55 4.62 4.11 -10.11
N ASN A 56 5.04 3.78 -8.90
CA ASN A 56 6.45 3.78 -8.49
C ASN A 56 7.34 2.95 -9.44
N ARG A 57 6.78 1.90 -10.05
CA ARG A 57 7.51 1.06 -11.01
C ARG A 57 7.91 1.84 -12.27
N ILE A 58 7.04 2.69 -12.81
CA ILE A 58 7.35 3.54 -13.95
C ILE A 58 8.36 4.62 -13.55
N VAL A 59 8.18 5.25 -12.39
CA VAL A 59 9.10 6.28 -11.90
C VAL A 59 10.50 5.71 -11.71
N ARG A 60 10.62 4.54 -11.09
CA ARG A 60 11.89 3.84 -10.92
C ARG A 60 12.53 3.49 -12.26
N TRP A 61 11.75 2.86 -13.16
CA TRP A 61 12.22 2.52 -14.50
C TRP A 61 12.69 3.76 -15.27
N ALA A 62 11.95 4.87 -15.24
CA ALA A 62 12.33 6.11 -15.91
C ALA A 62 13.64 6.69 -15.35
N ARG A 63 13.84 6.61 -14.03
CA ARG A 63 15.09 7.03 -13.38
C ARG A 63 16.27 6.17 -13.82
N GLU A 64 16.12 4.85 -13.83
CA GLU A 64 17.15 3.90 -14.24
C GLU A 64 17.51 4.01 -15.74
N ASN A 65 16.59 4.51 -16.56
CA ASN A 65 16.77 4.67 -18.00
C ASN A 65 16.87 6.13 -18.47
N ALA A 66 17.10 7.09 -17.57
CA ALA A 66 17.07 8.52 -17.89
C ALA A 66 18.01 8.88 -19.06
N GLU A 67 19.26 8.43 -19.00
CA GLU A 67 20.24 8.69 -20.06
C GLU A 67 19.82 8.08 -21.42
N ARG A 68 19.24 6.88 -21.39
CA ARG A 68 18.70 6.21 -22.57
C ARG A 68 17.52 6.97 -23.18
N MET A 69 16.65 7.53 -22.31
CA MET A 69 15.51 8.32 -22.76
C MET A 69 15.94 9.65 -23.37
N GLU A 70 16.94 10.33 -22.83
CA GLU A 70 17.52 11.54 -23.42
C GLU A 70 18.13 11.27 -24.81
N LYS A 71 18.88 10.18 -24.96
CA LYS A 71 19.42 9.75 -26.28
C LYS A 71 18.28 9.44 -27.25
N ALA A 72 17.24 8.75 -26.81
CA ALA A 72 16.07 8.41 -27.63
C ALA A 72 15.26 9.68 -28.00
N LYS A 73 15.16 10.65 -27.10
CA LYS A 73 14.52 11.94 -27.35
C LYS A 73 15.26 12.71 -28.43
N SER A 74 16.57 12.81 -28.34
CA SER A 74 17.43 13.49 -29.31
C SER A 74 17.38 12.81 -30.70
N ALA A 75 17.19 11.49 -30.74
CA ALA A 75 17.07 10.70 -31.97
C ALA A 75 15.62 10.61 -32.51
N GLY A 76 14.62 11.17 -31.83
CA GLY A 76 13.22 11.08 -32.21
C GLY A 76 12.60 9.69 -32.06
N THR A 77 13.24 8.81 -31.30
CA THR A 77 12.84 7.38 -31.15
C THR A 77 12.28 7.05 -29.74
N LEU A 78 11.73 8.04 -29.05
CA LEU A 78 11.12 7.83 -27.75
C LEU A 78 10.01 6.77 -27.84
N PRO A 79 9.94 5.83 -26.86
CA PRO A 79 8.82 4.90 -26.75
C PRO A 79 7.48 5.63 -26.61
N TYR A 80 6.42 5.16 -27.26
CA TYR A 80 5.12 5.81 -27.26
C TYR A 80 4.59 6.10 -25.86
N PHE A 81 4.62 5.11 -24.97
CA PHE A 81 4.14 5.27 -23.60
C PHE A 81 4.90 6.36 -22.83
N TYR A 82 6.18 6.57 -23.13
CA TYR A 82 6.98 7.63 -22.49
C TYR A 82 6.62 8.98 -23.08
N LYS A 83 6.59 9.10 -24.40
CA LYS A 83 6.24 10.34 -25.13
C LYS A 83 4.87 10.86 -24.73
N ASP A 84 3.88 9.99 -24.65
CA ASP A 84 2.50 10.38 -24.36
C ASP A 84 2.28 10.76 -22.88
N ASN A 85 3.18 10.35 -21.98
CA ASN A 85 3.12 10.60 -20.55
C ASN A 85 4.34 11.35 -20.01
N GLU A 86 5.12 11.98 -20.89
CA GLU A 86 6.41 12.63 -20.53
C GLU A 86 6.24 13.61 -19.36
N GLN A 87 5.21 14.43 -19.39
CA GLN A 87 4.95 15.40 -18.32
C GLN A 87 4.71 14.71 -16.97
N GLY A 88 3.80 13.73 -16.92
CA GLY A 88 3.49 13.01 -15.67
C GLY A 88 4.68 12.19 -15.14
N ILE A 89 5.51 11.66 -16.03
CA ILE A 89 6.75 10.94 -15.64
C ILE A 89 7.79 11.94 -15.12
N THR A 90 7.95 13.09 -15.77
CA THR A 90 8.87 14.16 -15.35
C THR A 90 8.48 14.72 -13.99
N ASP A 91 7.20 15.01 -13.79
CA ASP A 91 6.67 15.48 -12.50
C ASP A 91 6.93 14.46 -11.38
N ALA A 92 6.74 13.19 -11.67
CA ALA A 92 7.02 12.12 -10.72
C ALA A 92 8.53 11.96 -10.44
N LEU A 93 9.40 12.15 -11.44
CA LEU A 93 10.86 12.13 -11.27
C LEU A 93 11.35 13.33 -10.45
N ASN A 94 10.76 14.50 -10.64
CA ASN A 94 11.10 15.73 -9.92
C ASN A 94 10.62 15.74 -8.46
N GLY A 95 10.14 14.61 -7.97
CA GLY A 95 9.77 14.45 -6.59
C GLY A 95 8.32 14.81 -6.29
N TYR A 96 7.47 14.89 -7.32
CA TYR A 96 6.02 14.83 -7.09
C TYR A 96 5.69 13.51 -6.42
N ARG A 97 5.94 13.48 -5.12
CA ARG A 97 5.31 12.51 -4.25
C ARG A 97 3.87 12.98 -4.14
N PRO A 98 2.86 12.10 -4.42
CA PRO A 98 1.50 12.46 -4.07
C PRO A 98 1.58 12.96 -2.63
N VAL A 99 1.14 14.19 -2.43
CA VAL A 99 1.11 14.77 -1.08
C VAL A 99 0.22 13.84 -0.30
N ARG A 100 0.83 12.99 0.54
CA ARG A 100 0.04 12.25 1.53
C ARG A 100 -0.73 13.34 2.25
N LYS A 101 -2.07 13.33 2.16
CA LYS A 101 -2.90 14.28 2.89
C LYS A 101 -2.28 14.38 4.27
N PRO A 102 -1.77 15.52 4.71
CA PRO A 102 -1.08 15.59 5.99
C PRO A 102 -2.10 15.13 7.02
N LEU A 103 -1.70 14.16 7.84
CA LEU A 103 -2.55 13.71 8.94
C LEU A 103 -3.02 14.95 9.69
N SER A 104 -4.30 15.03 10.02
CA SER A 104 -4.84 16.10 10.86
C SER A 104 -4.01 16.21 12.15
N ASN A 105 -3.97 17.36 12.78
CA ASN A 105 -3.26 17.51 14.05
C ASN A 105 -3.82 16.55 15.12
N GLU A 106 -5.12 16.34 15.12
CA GLU A 106 -5.79 15.36 15.97
C GLU A 106 -5.26 13.94 15.73
N THR A 107 -5.16 13.49 14.48
CA THR A 107 -4.59 12.18 14.14
C THR A 107 -3.14 12.05 14.57
N LYS A 108 -2.34 13.13 14.47
CA LYS A 108 -0.93 13.13 14.92
C LYS A 108 -0.82 12.98 16.44
N GLU A 109 -1.64 13.73 17.19
CA GLU A 109 -1.65 13.66 18.65
C GLU A 109 -2.18 12.30 19.14
N ARG A 110 -3.28 11.82 18.56
CA ARG A 110 -3.82 10.48 18.85
C ARG A 110 -2.77 9.39 18.61
N ARG A 111 -2.03 9.48 17.50
CA ARG A 111 -0.94 8.56 17.19
C ARG A 111 0.18 8.55 18.22
N LYS A 112 0.53 9.71 18.82
CA LYS A 112 1.53 9.77 19.89
C LYS A 112 1.04 9.02 21.14
N VAL A 113 -0.24 9.19 21.48
CA VAL A 113 -0.87 8.49 22.61
C VAL A 113 -0.85 6.99 22.35
N ILE A 114 -1.32 6.54 21.18
CA ILE A 114 -1.34 5.12 20.79
C ILE A 114 0.07 4.53 20.85
N ARG A 115 1.07 5.25 20.31
CA ARG A 115 2.47 4.79 20.36
C ARG A 115 2.94 4.51 21.78
N ARG A 116 2.67 5.43 22.72
CA ARG A 116 3.04 5.24 24.12
C ARG A 116 2.35 4.03 24.72
N LEU A 117 1.02 3.93 24.55
CA LEU A 117 0.24 2.81 25.06
C LEU A 117 0.69 1.46 24.45
N ALA A 118 0.96 1.41 23.15
CA ALA A 118 1.42 0.21 22.48
C ALA A 118 2.82 -0.22 22.93
N VAL A 119 3.73 0.73 23.16
CA VAL A 119 5.05 0.42 23.70
C VAL A 119 4.93 -0.19 25.08
N ASP A 120 4.14 0.40 25.98
CA ASP A 120 3.94 -0.08 27.35
C ASP A 120 3.20 -1.44 27.39
N ALA A 121 2.26 -1.65 26.47
CA ALA A 121 1.42 -2.85 26.44
C ALA A 121 2.03 -4.05 25.68
N LEU A 122 2.82 -3.82 24.63
CA LEU A 122 3.18 -4.86 23.67
C LEU A 122 4.69 -5.11 23.54
N VAL A 123 5.53 -4.08 23.75
CA VAL A 123 6.97 -4.24 23.53
C VAL A 123 7.58 -5.21 24.54
N GLY A 124 8.27 -6.24 23.99
CA GLY A 124 8.91 -7.28 24.78
C GLY A 124 7.96 -8.29 25.43
N LYS A 125 6.64 -8.19 25.16
CA LYS A 125 5.68 -9.18 25.64
C LYS A 125 5.44 -10.26 24.59
N GLU A 126 5.16 -11.45 25.07
CA GLU A 126 4.81 -12.59 24.23
C GLU A 126 3.39 -12.44 23.69
N ILE A 127 3.24 -12.68 22.39
CA ILE A 127 1.99 -12.63 21.63
C ILE A 127 1.83 -13.97 20.94
N ALA A 128 0.76 -14.69 21.28
CA ALA A 128 0.52 -16.01 20.75
C ALA A 128 0.07 -15.98 19.28
N LEU A 129 0.67 -16.81 18.45
CA LEU A 129 0.27 -17.07 17.06
C LEU A 129 -0.31 -18.50 17.00
N SER A 130 -1.48 -18.69 17.60
CA SER A 130 -2.07 -20.00 17.89
C SER A 130 -2.25 -20.87 16.64
N GLN A 131 -2.52 -20.25 15.47
CA GLN A 131 -2.75 -20.96 14.22
C GLN A 131 -1.49 -21.66 13.66
N ILE A 132 -0.30 -21.22 14.05
CA ILE A 132 0.98 -21.80 13.59
C ILE A 132 1.87 -22.27 14.74
N GLY A 133 1.36 -22.22 15.98
CA GLY A 133 2.07 -22.72 17.16
C GLY A 133 3.35 -21.93 17.51
N LEU A 134 3.45 -20.68 17.09
CA LEU A 134 4.57 -19.79 17.39
C LEU A 134 4.17 -18.72 18.41
N THR A 135 5.20 -18.15 19.03
CA THR A 135 5.08 -16.97 19.88
C THR A 135 5.93 -15.85 19.29
N ALA A 136 5.35 -14.70 19.12
CA ALA A 136 6.02 -13.53 18.60
C ALA A 136 6.11 -12.42 19.66
N THR A 137 6.98 -11.45 19.42
CA THR A 137 7.06 -10.23 20.23
C THR A 137 6.94 -9.00 19.33
N MET A 138 6.73 -7.83 19.91
CA MET A 138 6.89 -6.55 19.22
C MET A 138 8.11 -5.80 19.76
N SER A 139 8.83 -5.16 18.85
CA SER A 139 9.90 -4.21 19.19
C SER A 139 9.41 -2.76 19.06
N ASN A 140 10.14 -1.81 19.63
CA ASN A 140 9.90 -0.39 19.39
C ASN A 140 9.91 -0.03 17.88
N ARG A 141 10.73 -0.74 17.09
CA ARG A 141 10.78 -0.58 15.63
C ARG A 141 9.51 -1.10 14.98
N SER A 142 9.01 -2.25 15.41
CA SER A 142 7.75 -2.82 14.92
C SER A 142 6.56 -1.89 15.19
N VAL A 143 6.44 -1.33 16.39
CA VAL A 143 5.41 -0.32 16.71
C VAL A 143 5.52 0.88 15.78
N LYS A 144 6.75 1.37 15.54
CA LYS A 144 6.98 2.48 14.61
C LYS A 144 6.61 2.12 13.17
N GLU A 145 6.97 0.93 12.70
CA GLU A 145 6.62 0.45 11.36
C GLU A 145 5.11 0.33 11.19
N TRP A 146 4.41 -0.32 12.13
CA TRP A 146 2.95 -0.39 12.12
C TRP A 146 2.30 0.98 11.97
N LEU A 147 2.67 1.92 12.82
CA LEU A 147 2.10 3.28 12.82
C LEU A 147 2.45 4.07 11.55
N ASN A 148 3.58 3.77 10.89
CA ASN A 148 4.06 4.48 9.71
C ASN A 148 3.53 3.91 8.38
N GLN A 149 3.11 2.64 8.37
CA GLN A 149 2.63 2.02 7.14
C GLN A 149 1.44 2.80 6.55
N PRO A 150 1.44 3.01 5.23
CA PRO A 150 0.26 3.50 4.53
C PRO A 150 -0.91 2.56 4.77
N PHE A 151 -2.10 3.11 4.90
CA PHE A 151 -3.32 2.33 5.10
C PHE A 151 -4.53 3.17 4.68
N SER A 152 -5.59 2.55 4.20
CA SER A 152 -6.80 3.22 3.76
C SER A 152 -7.43 4.03 4.90
N ASP A 153 -7.60 3.41 6.07
CA ASP A 153 -7.99 4.08 7.32
C ASP A 153 -6.84 4.02 8.34
N VAL A 154 -6.03 5.08 8.35
CA VAL A 154 -4.90 5.21 9.28
C VAL A 154 -5.35 5.28 10.74
N GLY A 155 -6.52 5.87 11.00
CA GLY A 155 -7.07 5.98 12.36
C GLY A 155 -7.41 4.61 12.91
N ALA A 156 -8.27 3.87 12.23
CA ALA A 156 -8.68 2.51 12.61
C ALA A 156 -7.46 1.57 12.73
N LYS A 157 -6.52 1.63 11.77
CA LYS A 157 -5.28 0.84 11.84
C LYS A 157 -4.47 1.11 13.10
N ASN A 158 -4.32 2.38 13.47
CA ASN A 158 -3.53 2.73 14.64
C ASN A 158 -4.21 2.28 15.94
N GLU A 159 -5.53 2.45 16.07
CA GLU A 159 -6.31 1.97 17.22
C GLU A 159 -6.25 0.45 17.36
N ALA A 160 -6.37 -0.26 16.25
CA ALA A 160 -6.33 -1.72 16.20
C ALA A 160 -5.03 -2.32 16.78
N LEU A 161 -3.92 -1.56 16.79
CA LEU A 161 -2.67 -2.00 17.41
C LEU A 161 -2.83 -2.26 18.92
N LEU A 162 -3.73 -1.56 19.60
CA LEU A 162 -3.95 -1.71 21.04
C LEU A 162 -4.68 -3.02 21.39
N ASP A 163 -5.33 -3.64 20.42
CA ASP A 163 -6.03 -4.94 20.56
C ASP A 163 -5.43 -6.03 19.65
N LEU A 164 -4.11 -6.02 19.52
CA LEU A 164 -3.37 -6.85 18.57
C LEU A 164 -3.59 -8.36 18.78
N GLN A 165 -3.69 -8.83 20.02
CA GLN A 165 -3.94 -10.26 20.29
C GLN A 165 -5.30 -10.68 19.77
N SER A 166 -6.35 -9.90 20.03
CA SER A 166 -7.69 -10.18 19.51
C SER A 166 -7.73 -10.17 17.97
N LEU A 167 -7.01 -9.24 17.34
CA LEU A 167 -6.88 -9.23 15.87
C LEU A 167 -6.25 -10.52 15.34
N LEU A 168 -5.19 -11.00 15.99
CA LEU A 168 -4.52 -12.25 15.59
C LEU A 168 -5.38 -13.48 15.84
N ASP A 169 -6.09 -13.52 16.97
CA ASP A 169 -6.98 -14.63 17.31
C ASP A 169 -8.15 -14.76 16.32
N ASN A 170 -8.63 -13.63 15.78
CA ASN A 170 -9.70 -13.57 14.78
C ASN A 170 -9.20 -13.52 13.33
N SER A 171 -7.89 -13.59 13.11
CA SER A 171 -7.29 -13.61 11.77
C SER A 171 -7.35 -14.99 11.13
N VAL A 172 -7.01 -15.07 9.84
CA VAL A 172 -6.83 -16.32 9.10
C VAL A 172 -5.40 -16.38 8.61
N TYR A 173 -4.66 -17.40 8.99
CA TYR A 173 -3.32 -17.63 8.44
C TYR A 173 -3.39 -17.94 6.94
N ARG A 174 -2.62 -17.22 6.14
CA ARG A 174 -2.64 -17.32 4.67
C ARG A 174 -1.44 -18.07 4.09
N GLY A 175 -0.37 -18.21 4.85
CA GLY A 175 0.85 -18.87 4.41
C GLY A 175 2.11 -18.14 4.80
N SER A 176 3.22 -18.65 4.33
CA SER A 176 4.55 -18.08 4.56
C SER A 176 5.36 -18.05 3.28
N GLY A 177 6.36 -17.18 3.24
CA GLY A 177 7.28 -17.08 2.11
C GLY A 177 8.55 -16.33 2.50
N ALA A 178 9.46 -16.20 1.55
CA ALA A 178 10.69 -15.45 1.76
C ALA A 178 10.40 -13.95 1.93
N ASP A 179 11.05 -13.29 2.89
CA ASP A 179 10.95 -11.83 3.03
C ASP A 179 11.86 -11.16 1.99
N GLU A 180 11.27 -10.43 1.04
CA GLU A 180 12.03 -9.72 -0.03
C GLU A 180 13.05 -8.71 0.50
N HIS A 181 12.85 -8.22 1.74
CA HIS A 181 13.69 -7.19 2.35
C HIS A 181 14.65 -7.76 3.41
N MET A 182 14.52 -9.04 3.75
CA MET A 182 15.28 -9.66 4.85
C MET A 182 15.55 -11.13 4.57
N ALA A 183 16.64 -11.42 3.88
CA ALA A 183 17.02 -12.79 3.48
C ALA A 183 17.16 -13.80 4.64
N THR A 184 17.27 -13.32 5.88
CA THR A 184 17.39 -14.14 7.09
C THR A 184 16.06 -14.40 7.80
N ALA A 185 14.93 -14.04 7.18
CA ALA A 185 13.61 -14.19 7.78
C ALA A 185 12.62 -14.84 6.82
N THR A 186 11.73 -15.65 7.38
CA THR A 186 10.49 -16.10 6.75
C THR A 186 9.37 -15.15 7.14
N MET A 187 8.60 -14.71 6.18
CA MET A 187 7.41 -13.89 6.40
C MET A 187 6.18 -14.79 6.53
N HIS A 188 5.36 -14.54 7.55
CA HIS A 188 4.05 -15.15 7.73
C HIS A 188 2.97 -14.08 7.61
N LEU A 189 1.86 -14.40 6.94
CA LEU A 189 0.74 -13.48 6.73
C LEU A 189 -0.53 -13.97 7.43
N PHE A 190 -1.13 -13.07 8.21
CA PHE A 190 -2.40 -13.30 8.88
C PHE A 190 -3.42 -12.30 8.34
N GLU A 191 -4.42 -12.79 7.63
CA GLU A 191 -5.50 -11.96 7.08
C GLU A 191 -6.52 -11.63 8.15
N THR A 192 -6.85 -10.35 8.25
CA THR A 192 -7.86 -9.82 9.16
C THR A 192 -8.58 -8.63 8.53
N GLU A 193 -9.46 -7.99 9.28
CA GLU A 193 -10.17 -6.79 8.85
C GLU A 193 -9.97 -5.68 9.88
N ILE A 194 -9.64 -4.47 9.40
CA ILE A 194 -9.49 -3.27 10.23
C ILE A 194 -10.28 -2.13 9.60
N GLY A 195 -11.26 -1.59 10.33
CA GLY A 195 -12.08 -0.48 9.83
C GLY A 195 -12.83 -0.81 8.53
N GLY A 196 -13.30 -2.05 8.37
CA GLY A 196 -13.97 -2.51 7.15
C GLY A 196 -13.03 -2.80 5.98
N ASN A 197 -11.71 -2.70 6.17
CA ASN A 197 -10.72 -2.97 5.14
C ASN A 197 -10.02 -4.30 5.42
N LYS A 198 -10.02 -5.19 4.42
CA LYS A 198 -9.22 -6.41 4.46
C LYS A 198 -7.75 -6.05 4.49
N CYS A 199 -6.99 -6.68 5.38
CA CYS A 199 -5.58 -6.42 5.55
C CYS A 199 -4.83 -7.66 6.05
N TRP A 200 -3.50 -7.58 6.06
CA TRP A 200 -2.61 -8.67 6.45
C TRP A 200 -1.61 -8.18 7.49
N ILE A 201 -1.61 -8.86 8.64
CA ILE A 201 -0.57 -8.67 9.66
C ILE A 201 0.66 -9.46 9.20
N ILE A 202 1.80 -8.80 9.20
CA ILE A 202 3.09 -9.32 8.75
C ILE A 202 3.90 -9.73 9.97
N VAL A 203 4.24 -11.00 10.04
CA VAL A 203 5.12 -11.55 11.08
C VAL A 203 6.41 -12.02 10.42
N ARG A 204 7.56 -11.66 10.99
CA ARG A 204 8.88 -12.11 10.59
C ARG A 204 9.40 -13.14 11.55
N HIS A 205 9.68 -14.32 11.04
CA HIS A 205 10.33 -15.39 11.79
C HIS A 205 11.77 -15.55 11.27
N PHE A 206 12.72 -15.18 12.10
CA PHE A 206 14.14 -15.17 11.77
C PHE A 206 14.75 -16.57 11.98
N HIS A 207 15.85 -16.85 11.26
CA HIS A 207 16.55 -18.13 11.35
C HIS A 207 17.14 -18.41 12.74
N ASP A 208 17.33 -17.39 13.57
CA ASP A 208 17.77 -17.52 14.97
C ASP A 208 16.65 -17.90 15.94
N GLY A 209 15.43 -18.11 15.43
CA GLY A 209 14.24 -18.42 16.21
C GLY A 209 13.47 -17.19 16.69
N THR A 210 13.99 -15.99 16.52
CA THR A 210 13.26 -14.76 16.88
C THR A 210 12.03 -14.59 15.99
N CYS A 211 10.88 -14.34 16.60
CA CYS A 211 9.64 -14.07 15.88
C CYS A 211 9.11 -12.68 16.24
N LEU A 212 8.93 -11.82 15.25
CA LEU A 212 8.49 -10.44 15.45
C LEU A 212 7.22 -10.13 14.65
N ILE A 213 6.23 -9.56 15.31
CA ILE A 213 5.15 -8.88 14.59
C ILE A 213 5.74 -7.60 14.04
N TRP A 214 5.75 -7.48 12.70
CA TRP A 214 6.49 -6.42 12.03
C TRP A 214 5.62 -5.23 11.65
N SER A 215 4.54 -5.47 10.93
CA SER A 215 3.67 -4.42 10.40
C SER A 215 2.33 -4.97 9.95
N VAL A 216 1.50 -4.11 9.36
CA VAL A 216 0.24 -4.45 8.71
C VAL A 216 0.15 -3.77 7.36
N SER A 217 -0.50 -4.41 6.39
CA SER A 217 -0.70 -3.87 5.04
C SER A 217 -2.11 -4.19 4.55
N ASP A 218 -2.75 -3.24 3.90
CA ASP A 218 -4.01 -3.43 3.16
C ASP A 218 -3.77 -3.56 1.64
N ASN A 219 -2.50 -3.70 1.23
CA ASN A 219 -2.15 -3.94 -0.16
C ASN A 219 -2.15 -5.45 -0.47
N PRO A 220 -3.09 -5.95 -1.30
CA PRO A 220 -3.20 -7.36 -1.61
C PRO A 220 -1.99 -7.93 -2.37
N SER A 221 -1.12 -7.08 -2.94
CA SER A 221 0.09 -7.56 -3.61
C SER A 221 1.06 -8.30 -2.69
N ILE A 222 0.90 -8.16 -1.36
CA ILE A 222 1.72 -8.89 -0.38
C ILE A 222 1.50 -10.41 -0.45
N LEU A 223 0.33 -10.84 -0.93
CA LEU A 223 0.03 -12.26 -1.11
C LEU A 223 0.88 -12.94 -2.19
N ASN A 224 1.48 -12.17 -3.10
CA ASN A 224 2.38 -12.72 -4.12
C ASN A 224 3.69 -13.25 -3.55
N ASN A 225 3.97 -12.98 -2.29
CA ASN A 225 5.22 -13.33 -1.60
C ASN A 225 5.07 -14.59 -0.72
N ILE A 226 3.92 -15.25 -0.75
CA ILE A 226 3.67 -16.48 0.00
C ILE A 226 3.32 -17.63 -0.94
N GLU A 227 3.63 -18.85 -0.52
CA GLU A 227 3.31 -20.11 -1.18
C GLU A 227 2.02 -20.73 -0.63
#